data_bc2c416a72e1d718e04455b7cecdb468
#
_entry.id   bc2c416a72e1d718e04455b7cecdb468
#
_cell.length_a   1.000
_cell.length_b   1.000
_cell.length_c   1.000
_cell.angle_alpha   90.00
_cell.angle_beta   90.00
_cell.angle_gamma   90.00
#
_symmetry.space_group_name_H-M   'P 1'
#
loop_
_entity.id
_entity.type
_entity.pdbx_description
1 polymer ?
#
loop_
_entity_poly.entity_id
_entity_poly.type
_entity_poly.pdbx_seq_one_letter_code
_entity_poly.pdbx_strand_id
1 'polypeptide(L)'
;MPLQVPGFLLRRLYVRGSLRRTDDGFQLELRNTLGSGYARRLLPLKVNGAEVPLKDCFFAVDGVRHSFADVTPESPFSLALNRTSVLGSEGVSLPEGVVEVTMGFEVQGLGDLSFSVKDTPASD
;
A
#
# COMPACT_ATOMS: atom_id res chain seq x y z
N MET A 1 3.22 14.36 22.67
CA MET A 1 3.32 12.93 22.45
C MET A 1 2.75 12.58 21.08
N PRO A 2 3.54 12.00 20.18
CA PRO A 2 2.98 11.65 18.88
C PRO A 2 1.93 10.56 19.01
N LEU A 3 0.85 10.71 18.26
CA LEU A 3 -0.15 9.67 18.18
C LEU A 3 0.44 8.47 17.43
N GLN A 4 0.29 7.30 17.99
CA GLN A 4 0.67 6.07 17.30
C GLN A 4 -0.60 5.32 16.90
N VAL A 5 -0.63 4.91 15.64
CA VAL A 5 -1.73 4.09 15.16
C VAL A 5 -1.28 2.63 15.27
N PRO A 6 -1.94 1.82 16.11
CA PRO A 6 -1.55 0.41 16.27
C PRO A 6 -1.63 -0.36 14.95
N GLY A 7 -0.72 -1.32 14.78
CA GLY A 7 -0.69 -2.13 13.57
C GLY A 7 -1.99 -2.86 13.28
N PHE A 8 -2.72 -3.30 14.32
CA PHE A 8 -3.98 -4.00 14.09
C PHE A 8 -5.05 -3.10 13.49
N LEU A 9 -5.01 -1.79 13.78
CA LEU A 9 -5.91 -0.83 13.14
C LEU A 9 -5.48 -0.56 11.70
N LEU A 10 -4.18 -0.43 11.46
CA LEU A 10 -3.67 -0.21 10.11
C LEU A 10 -4.04 -1.38 9.19
N ARG A 11 -4.01 -2.61 9.69
CA ARG A 11 -4.38 -3.78 8.90
C ARG A 11 -5.84 -3.76 8.43
N ARG A 12 -6.70 -2.97 9.08
CA ARG A 12 -8.09 -2.78 8.65
C ARG A 12 -8.19 -2.01 7.34
N LEU A 13 -7.13 -1.31 6.94
CA LEU A 13 -7.10 -0.64 5.66
C LEU A 13 -7.06 -1.63 4.50
N TYR A 14 -6.50 -2.81 4.72
CA TYR A 14 -6.40 -3.82 3.68
C TYR A 14 -7.77 -4.44 3.38
N VAL A 15 -8.12 -4.50 2.10
CA VAL A 15 -9.33 -5.20 1.65
C VAL A 15 -8.95 -6.68 1.51
N ARG A 16 -9.43 -7.49 2.45
CA ARG A 16 -9.09 -8.92 2.48
C ARG A 16 -9.54 -9.61 1.19
N GLY A 17 -8.66 -10.41 0.63
CA GLY A 17 -8.92 -11.12 -0.62
C GLY A 17 -8.59 -10.32 -1.87
N SER A 18 -8.16 -9.06 -1.72
CA SER A 18 -7.83 -8.22 -2.87
C SER A 18 -6.43 -8.44 -3.43
N LEU A 19 -5.54 -9.12 -2.68
CA LEU A 19 -4.20 -9.44 -3.16
C LEU A 19 -4.29 -10.40 -4.32
N ARG A 20 -3.71 -10.02 -5.47
CA ARG A 20 -3.78 -10.88 -6.65
C ARG A 20 -2.57 -10.68 -7.55
N ARG A 21 -2.28 -11.72 -8.32
CA ARG A 21 -1.27 -11.66 -9.37
C ARG A 21 -1.83 -10.93 -10.58
N THR A 22 -0.96 -10.16 -11.22
CA THR A 22 -1.26 -9.53 -12.51
C THR A 22 -0.25 -10.03 -13.53
N ASP A 23 -0.46 -9.71 -14.79
CA ASP A 23 0.47 -10.11 -15.85
C ASP A 23 1.89 -9.62 -15.60
N ASP A 24 2.01 -8.42 -15.02
CA ASP A 24 3.31 -7.76 -14.82
C ASP A 24 3.83 -7.82 -13.39
N GLY A 25 3.02 -8.26 -12.43
CA GLY A 25 3.42 -8.25 -11.04
C GLY A 25 2.27 -8.62 -10.10
N PHE A 26 1.90 -7.70 -9.21
CA PHE A 26 0.81 -7.94 -8.27
C PHE A 26 0.13 -6.63 -7.89
N GLN A 27 -1.05 -6.76 -7.29
CA GLN A 27 -1.75 -5.62 -6.72
C GLN A 27 -2.64 -6.04 -5.56
N LEU A 28 -3.00 -5.08 -4.74
CA LEU A 28 -3.95 -5.23 -3.64
C LEU A 28 -4.72 -3.93 -3.49
N GLU A 29 -5.78 -3.96 -2.67
CA GLU A 29 -6.60 -2.78 -2.43
C GLU A 29 -6.53 -2.37 -0.97
N LEU A 30 -6.47 -1.06 -0.75
CA LEU A 30 -6.64 -0.45 0.57
C LEU A 30 -7.87 0.43 0.54
N ARG A 31 -8.67 0.34 1.59
CA ARG A 31 -9.80 1.26 1.79
C ARG A 31 -9.59 2.01 3.09
N ASN A 32 -9.55 3.32 3.01
CA ASN A 32 -9.31 4.14 4.19
C ASN A 32 -10.58 4.25 5.04
N THR A 33 -10.62 3.48 6.12
CA THR A 33 -11.74 3.49 7.07
C THR A 33 -11.38 4.17 8.40
N LEU A 34 -10.16 4.72 8.50
CA LEU A 34 -9.67 5.27 9.77
C LEU A 34 -9.83 6.78 9.87
N GLY A 35 -9.62 7.50 8.79
CA GLY A 35 -9.72 8.95 8.80
C GLY A 35 -8.94 9.58 7.66
N SER A 36 -9.33 10.78 7.26
CA SER A 36 -8.68 11.50 6.17
C SER A 36 -7.31 12.02 6.58
N GLY A 37 -6.40 12.11 5.63
CA GLY A 37 -5.07 12.62 5.85
C GLY A 37 -4.29 12.75 4.54
N TYR A 38 -3.01 13.08 4.67
CA TYR A 38 -2.12 13.19 3.52
C TYR A 38 -0.86 12.38 3.76
N ALA A 39 -0.53 11.51 2.81
CA ALA A 39 0.75 10.81 2.79
C ALA A 39 1.75 11.68 2.02
N ARG A 40 2.83 12.06 2.71
CA ARG A 40 3.89 12.88 2.13
C ARG A 40 4.85 12.03 1.32
N ARG A 41 4.93 10.75 1.64
CA ARG A 41 5.73 9.75 0.93
C ARG A 41 5.08 8.39 1.07
N LEU A 42 5.28 7.56 0.06
CA LEU A 42 4.95 6.14 0.13
C LEU A 42 6.27 5.38 0.23
N LEU A 43 6.34 4.45 1.17
CA LEU A 43 7.53 3.63 1.34
C LEU A 43 7.47 2.45 0.37
N PRO A 44 8.62 1.90 -0.06
CA PRO A 44 8.61 0.74 -0.96
C PRO A 44 7.83 -0.43 -0.38
N LEU A 45 7.09 -1.13 -1.24
CA LEU A 45 6.41 -2.35 -0.83
C LEU A 45 7.44 -3.43 -0.55
N LYS A 46 7.12 -4.35 0.38
CA LYS A 46 7.95 -5.52 0.64
C LYS A 46 7.11 -6.77 0.45
N VAL A 47 7.70 -7.77 -0.16
CA VAL A 47 7.08 -9.08 -0.35
C VAL A 47 7.92 -10.10 0.41
N ASN A 48 7.32 -10.72 1.42
CA ASN A 48 8.02 -11.67 2.31
C ASN A 48 9.34 -11.09 2.86
N GLY A 49 9.32 -9.79 3.19
CA GLY A 49 10.46 -9.08 3.72
C GLY A 49 11.44 -8.52 2.70
N ALA A 50 11.28 -8.86 1.42
CA ALA A 50 12.16 -8.34 0.36
C ALA A 50 11.58 -7.06 -0.21
N GLU A 51 12.39 -6.00 -0.21
CA GLU A 51 11.96 -4.68 -0.68
C GLU A 51 11.85 -4.66 -2.20
N VAL A 52 10.73 -4.11 -2.70
CA VAL A 52 10.52 -3.88 -4.13
C VAL A 52 11.07 -2.49 -4.46
N PRO A 53 11.83 -2.32 -5.56
CA PRO A 53 12.32 -0.99 -5.91
C PRO A 53 11.18 0.03 -5.99
N LEU A 54 11.39 1.20 -5.39
CA LEU A 54 10.35 2.23 -5.32
C LEU A 54 9.81 2.60 -6.71
N LYS A 55 10.68 2.65 -7.70
CA LYS A 55 10.30 2.99 -9.09
C LYS A 55 9.31 1.99 -9.70
N ASP A 56 9.27 0.76 -9.17
CA ASP A 56 8.39 -0.29 -9.69
C ASP A 56 7.06 -0.36 -8.91
N CYS A 57 6.95 0.39 -7.82
CA CYS A 57 5.73 0.45 -7.03
C CYS A 57 4.79 1.53 -7.58
N PHE A 58 3.51 1.22 -7.62
CA PHE A 58 2.49 2.17 -8.10
C PHE A 58 1.26 2.17 -7.19
N PHE A 59 0.49 3.24 -7.29
CA PHE A 59 -0.86 3.28 -6.74
C PHE A 59 -1.81 3.77 -7.83
N ALA A 60 -3.07 3.38 -7.72
CA ALA A 60 -4.11 3.83 -8.64
C ALA A 60 -5.33 4.28 -7.86
N VAL A 61 -5.88 5.41 -8.25
CA VAL A 61 -7.11 5.97 -7.70
C VAL A 61 -8.00 6.36 -8.87
N ASP A 62 -9.25 5.92 -8.84
CA ASP A 62 -10.21 6.19 -9.91
C ASP A 62 -9.68 5.78 -11.30
N GLY A 63 -8.94 4.67 -11.34
CA GLY A 63 -8.40 4.13 -12.58
C GLY A 63 -7.13 4.80 -13.10
N VAL A 64 -6.62 5.82 -12.41
CA VAL A 64 -5.40 6.52 -12.81
C VAL A 64 -4.22 5.99 -12.00
N ARG A 65 -3.21 5.48 -12.69
CA ARG A 65 -2.02 4.91 -12.07
C ARG A 65 -0.93 5.96 -11.92
N HIS A 66 -0.28 5.97 -10.74
CA HIS A 66 0.83 6.86 -10.41
C HIS A 66 1.97 6.07 -9.80
N SER A 67 3.21 6.52 -10.03
CA SER A 67 4.36 5.91 -9.36
C SER A 67 4.44 6.36 -7.89
N PHE A 68 4.89 5.46 -7.02
CA PHE A 68 5.18 5.83 -5.62
C PHE A 68 6.20 6.99 -5.55
N ALA A 69 7.13 7.03 -6.49
CA ALA A 69 8.16 8.06 -6.52
C ALA A 69 7.60 9.47 -6.78
N ASP A 70 6.36 9.56 -7.32
CA ASP A 70 5.71 10.84 -7.59
C ASP A 70 5.10 11.47 -6.35
N VAL A 71 5.01 10.73 -5.24
CA VAL A 71 4.44 11.24 -4.00
C VAL A 71 5.54 11.92 -3.21
N THR A 72 5.41 13.22 -3.01
CA THR A 72 6.37 14.06 -2.31
C THR A 72 5.61 15.01 -1.38
N PRO A 73 6.32 15.68 -0.43
CA PRO A 73 5.67 16.69 0.42
C PRO A 73 4.98 17.81 -0.37
N GLU A 74 5.48 18.12 -1.56
CA GLU A 74 4.90 19.14 -2.45
C GLU A 74 3.73 18.60 -3.27
N SER A 75 3.65 17.27 -3.42
CA SER A 75 2.58 16.60 -4.15
C SER A 75 2.15 15.35 -3.39
N PRO A 76 1.47 15.53 -2.24
CA PRO A 76 1.13 14.41 -1.38
C PRO A 76 -0.02 13.57 -1.95
N PHE A 77 -0.08 12.32 -1.50
CA PHE A 77 -1.19 11.43 -1.81
C PHE A 77 -2.32 11.69 -0.80
N SER A 78 -3.49 12.05 -1.29
CA SER A 78 -4.65 12.29 -0.44
C SER A 78 -5.26 10.96 0.03
N LEU A 79 -5.34 10.80 1.35
CA LEU A 79 -5.95 9.64 1.99
C LEU A 79 -7.39 10.00 2.36
N ALA A 80 -8.28 10.03 1.37
CA ALA A 80 -9.68 10.39 1.62
C ALA A 80 -10.42 9.26 2.31
N LEU A 81 -11.26 9.61 3.29
CA LEU A 81 -12.07 8.64 4.02
C LEU A 81 -12.96 7.85 3.07
N ASN A 82 -13.00 6.54 3.28
CA ASN A 82 -13.78 5.57 2.48
C ASN A 82 -13.36 5.43 1.01
N ARG A 83 -12.24 6.06 0.62
CA ARG A 83 -11.70 5.86 -0.72
C ARG A 83 -10.94 4.54 -0.79
N THR A 84 -11.14 3.81 -1.88
CA THR A 84 -10.36 2.61 -2.19
C THR A 84 -9.23 3.00 -3.14
N SER A 85 -8.02 2.57 -2.80
CA SER A 85 -6.84 2.76 -3.64
C SER A 85 -6.23 1.40 -3.94
N VAL A 86 -5.68 1.26 -5.14
CA VAL A 86 -4.93 0.06 -5.53
C VAL A 86 -3.45 0.34 -5.33
N LEU A 87 -2.75 -0.57 -4.67
CA LEU A 87 -1.30 -0.52 -4.56
C LEU A 87 -0.75 -1.76 -5.25
N GLY A 88 0.39 -1.63 -5.89
CA GLY A 88 0.98 -2.80 -6.54
C GLY A 88 2.37 -2.53 -7.04
N SER A 89 2.90 -3.52 -7.74
CA SER A 89 4.22 -3.44 -8.33
C SER A 89 4.26 -4.17 -9.65
N GLU A 90 5.10 -3.68 -10.53
CA GLU A 90 5.50 -4.37 -11.75
C GLU A 90 6.81 -5.10 -11.49
N GLY A 91 7.08 -6.13 -12.28
CA GLY A 91 8.36 -6.83 -12.26
C GLY A 91 8.58 -7.80 -11.10
N VAL A 92 7.57 -8.03 -10.26
CA VAL A 92 7.69 -8.94 -9.13
C VAL A 92 6.65 -10.04 -9.22
N SER A 93 7.10 -11.28 -9.23
CA SER A 93 6.19 -12.44 -9.17
C SER A 93 5.99 -12.85 -7.72
N LEU A 94 4.74 -13.02 -7.32
CA LEU A 94 4.44 -13.50 -5.98
C LEU A 94 4.67 -15.02 -5.89
N PRO A 95 5.25 -15.50 -4.77
CA PRO A 95 5.38 -16.94 -4.55
C PRO A 95 4.02 -17.58 -4.34
N GLU A 96 3.98 -18.90 -4.43
CA GLU A 96 2.79 -19.68 -4.14
C GLU A 96 2.47 -19.65 -2.64
N GLY A 97 1.20 -19.88 -2.31
CA GLY A 97 0.75 -19.95 -0.93
C GLY A 97 0.53 -18.59 -0.29
N VAL A 98 0.65 -18.53 1.03
CA VAL A 98 0.46 -17.29 1.79
C VAL A 98 1.64 -16.36 1.59
N VAL A 99 1.35 -15.11 1.24
CA VAL A 99 2.36 -14.07 1.00
C VAL A 99 2.15 -12.95 2.00
N GLU A 100 3.25 -12.45 2.57
CA GLU A 100 3.22 -11.27 3.42
C GLU A 100 3.62 -10.05 2.60
N VAL A 101 2.75 -9.04 2.60
CA VAL A 101 3.04 -7.77 1.95
C VAL A 101 3.11 -6.69 3.01
N THR A 102 4.19 -5.93 3.01
CA THR A 102 4.41 -4.82 3.93
C THR A 102 4.24 -3.51 3.18
N MET A 103 3.50 -2.59 3.79
CA MET A 103 3.20 -1.28 3.24
C MET A 103 3.53 -0.22 4.26
N GLY A 104 3.92 0.96 3.80
CA GLY A 104 4.22 2.06 4.70
C GLY A 104 3.96 3.41 4.06
N PHE A 105 3.63 4.37 4.91
CA PHE A 105 3.32 5.75 4.52
C PHE A 105 3.95 6.70 5.51
N GLU A 106 4.50 7.80 5.02
CA GLU A 106 4.85 8.94 5.89
C GLU A 106 3.64 9.88 5.88
N VAL A 107 2.92 9.93 6.98
CA VAL A 107 1.66 10.69 7.06
C VAL A 107 1.90 11.99 7.81
N GLN A 108 1.44 13.10 7.24
CA GLN A 108 1.57 14.42 7.85
C GLN A 108 0.90 14.43 9.23
N GLY A 109 1.67 14.81 10.24
CA GLY A 109 1.21 14.89 11.62
C GLY A 109 1.31 13.58 12.41
N LEU A 110 1.53 12.43 11.75
CA LEU A 110 1.61 11.12 12.40
C LEU A 110 2.97 10.44 12.22
N GLY A 111 3.76 10.85 11.21
CA GLY A 111 5.04 10.20 10.92
C GLY A 111 4.86 8.95 10.09
N ASP A 112 5.80 8.02 10.22
CA ASP A 112 5.80 6.79 9.43
C ASP A 112 4.83 5.77 10.02
N LEU A 113 3.90 5.32 9.21
CA LEU A 113 2.98 4.23 9.55
C LEU A 113 3.29 3.05 8.65
N SER A 114 3.53 1.89 9.25
CA SER A 114 3.88 0.69 8.49
C SER A 114 3.15 -0.51 9.05
N PHE A 115 2.71 -1.39 8.18
CA PHE A 115 2.02 -2.61 8.59
C PHE A 115 2.16 -3.68 7.52
N SER A 116 1.95 -4.93 7.93
CA SER A 116 2.02 -6.08 7.04
C SER A 116 0.70 -6.84 7.06
N VAL A 117 0.34 -7.40 5.93
CA VAL A 117 -0.82 -8.29 5.82
C VAL A 117 -0.37 -9.61 5.19
N LYS A 118 -1.05 -10.68 5.57
CA LYS A 118 -0.82 -12.01 4.99
C LYS A 118 -2.08 -12.46 4.30
N ASP A 119 -1.95 -12.91 3.07
CA ASP A 119 -3.06 -13.42 2.30
C ASP A 119 -2.54 -14.36 1.22
N THR A 120 -3.46 -15.14 0.66
CA THR A 120 -3.14 -16.00 -0.47
C THR A 120 -3.56 -15.28 -1.74
N PRO A 121 -2.61 -14.97 -2.64
CA PRO A 121 -2.94 -14.23 -3.85
C PRO A 121 -3.93 -14.97 -4.74
N ALA A 122 -4.92 -14.25 -5.24
CA ALA A 122 -5.81 -14.77 -6.27
C ALA A 122 -5.08 -14.74 -7.61
N SER A 123 -5.42 -15.69 -8.46
CA SER A 123 -4.92 -15.74 -9.83
C SER A 123 -6.05 -15.36 -10.78
N ASP A 124 -5.70 -14.61 -11.80
CA ASP A 124 -6.65 -14.30 -12.88
C ASP A 124 -6.75 -15.45 -13.88
#